data_643a44f5b67aaed8edd0fdebc547ea71
#
_entry.id   643a44f5b67aaed8edd0fdebc547ea71
#
_cell.length_a   1.000
_cell.length_b   1.000
_cell.length_c   1.000
_cell.angle_alpha   90.00
_cell.angle_beta   90.00
_cell.angle_gamma   90.00
#
_symmetry.space_group_name_H-M   'P 1'
#
loop_
_entity.id
_entity.type
_entity.pdbx_description
1 polymer ?
#
loop_
_entity_poly.entity_id
_entity_poly.type
_entity_poly.pdbx_seq_one_letter_code
_entity_poly.pdbx_strand_id
1 'polypeptide(L)'
;MVGLYAGRIRQYRKVLILEKYVINGATTLHGEVEISGAKNAAVAIIPAALMVDGVCRLENLPQISDVEMLLTILRELGAGIRHIDKSTVEIDCTDVHFQDAPFELMRKIRASYYLIGAMLGRFGTAKTTMPGGCNFGVRPIDQHIKGMTAL
;
A
#
# COMPACT_ATOMS: atom_id res chain seq x y z
N MET A 1 13.58 -17.38 17.02
CA MET A 1 12.56 -17.91 17.94
C MET A 1 11.67 -16.75 18.33
N VAL A 2 10.46 -16.69 17.78
CA VAL A 2 9.48 -15.66 18.09
C VAL A 2 8.70 -16.13 19.31
N GLY A 3 8.90 -15.51 20.45
CA GLY A 3 8.18 -15.84 21.67
C GLY A 3 6.96 -14.95 21.84
N LEU A 4 5.77 -15.50 21.65
CA LEU A 4 4.49 -14.90 22.02
C LEU A 4 4.24 -15.07 23.51
N TYR A 5 4.19 -13.98 24.26
CA TYR A 5 3.63 -13.98 25.61
C TYR A 5 2.19 -13.51 25.57
N ALA A 6 1.24 -14.45 25.69
CA ALA A 6 -0.16 -14.16 25.91
C ALA A 6 -0.49 -14.23 27.39
N GLY A 7 -0.64 -13.07 28.04
CA GLY A 7 -1.18 -12.95 29.39
C GLY A 7 -2.64 -12.45 29.33
N ARG A 8 -3.56 -13.22 29.96
CA ARG A 8 -4.99 -12.85 30.10
C ARG A 8 -5.12 -11.57 30.92
N ILE A 9 -5.69 -10.52 30.31
CA ILE A 9 -6.26 -9.41 31.06
C ILE A 9 -7.65 -9.10 30.50
N ARG A 10 -8.65 -9.15 31.38
CA ARG A 10 -10.04 -8.77 31.14
C ARG A 10 -10.15 -7.24 30.97
N GLN A 11 -10.93 -6.85 29.97
CA GLN A 11 -11.65 -5.59 29.77
C GLN A 11 -10.85 -4.29 29.54
N TYR A 12 -11.05 -3.76 28.30
CA TYR A 12 -10.86 -2.35 27.91
C TYR A 12 -9.46 -1.72 28.12
N ARG A 13 -8.48 -2.24 27.39
CA ARG A 13 -7.33 -1.44 26.94
C ARG A 13 -6.93 -1.94 25.55
N LYS A 14 -6.81 -1.00 24.60
CA LYS A 14 -6.09 -1.20 23.35
C LYS A 14 -4.68 -1.69 23.73
N VAL A 15 -4.45 -2.99 23.65
CA VAL A 15 -3.12 -3.56 23.91
C VAL A 15 -2.29 -3.13 22.70
N LEU A 16 -1.40 -2.17 22.91
CA LEU A 16 -0.28 -1.94 22.02
C LEU A 16 0.60 -3.19 22.13
N ILE A 17 0.48 -4.09 21.16
CA ILE A 17 1.44 -5.18 20.98
C ILE A 17 2.72 -4.51 20.51
N LEU A 18 3.66 -4.30 21.45
CA LEU A 18 5.00 -3.83 21.14
C LEU A 18 5.77 -5.02 20.57
N GLU A 19 5.89 -5.08 19.27
CA GLU A 19 6.81 -6.01 18.60
C GLU A 19 8.24 -5.51 18.79
N LYS A 20 9.15 -6.40 19.16
CA LYS A 20 10.58 -6.12 19.26
C LYS A 20 11.37 -7.19 18.53
N TYR A 21 12.42 -6.77 17.86
CA TYR A 21 13.43 -7.66 17.33
C TYR A 21 14.52 -7.90 18.38
N VAL A 22 14.85 -9.15 18.64
CA VAL A 22 16.00 -9.54 19.47
C VAL A 22 17.00 -10.19 18.53
N ILE A 23 18.13 -9.52 18.32
CA ILE A 23 19.17 -9.98 17.40
C ILE A 23 20.40 -10.35 18.20
N ASN A 24 20.79 -11.63 18.14
CA ASN A 24 22.06 -12.11 18.67
C ASN A 24 23.07 -12.08 17.53
N GLY A 25 24.08 -11.22 17.67
CA GLY A 25 25.14 -11.07 16.66
C GLY A 25 26.22 -12.16 16.73
N ALA A 26 27.33 -11.92 16.03
CA ALA A 26 28.53 -12.76 16.00
C ALA A 26 28.39 -14.13 15.33
N THR A 27 27.38 -14.32 14.45
CA THR A 27 27.27 -15.51 13.63
C THR A 27 27.60 -15.19 12.19
N THR A 28 28.53 -15.94 11.59
CA THR A 28 28.78 -15.85 10.16
C THR A 28 27.58 -16.43 9.39
N LEU A 29 27.00 -15.64 8.51
CA LEU A 29 25.86 -16.07 7.71
C LEU A 29 26.36 -16.72 6.42
N HIS A 30 25.84 -17.91 6.12
CA HIS A 30 26.05 -18.64 4.87
C HIS A 30 24.68 -19.10 4.35
N GLY A 31 24.43 -18.94 3.06
CA GLY A 31 23.21 -19.38 2.43
C GLY A 31 22.79 -18.49 1.28
N GLU A 32 21.71 -18.88 0.63
CA GLU A 32 21.07 -18.14 -0.46
C GLU A 32 19.74 -17.56 0.04
N VAL A 33 19.43 -16.35 -0.41
CA VAL A 33 18.15 -15.68 -0.09
C VAL A 33 17.51 -15.28 -1.41
N GLU A 34 16.27 -15.74 -1.61
CA GLU A 34 15.45 -15.26 -2.72
C GLU A 34 14.99 -13.83 -2.42
N ILE A 35 15.30 -12.90 -3.34
CA ILE A 35 14.95 -11.49 -3.20
C ILE A 35 13.51 -11.29 -3.65
N SER A 36 12.67 -10.80 -2.74
CA SER A 36 11.31 -10.39 -3.06
C SER A 36 11.27 -9.10 -3.89
N GLY A 37 10.14 -8.83 -4.52
CA GLY A 37 9.90 -7.59 -5.24
C GLY A 37 10.11 -6.34 -4.37
N ALA A 38 10.51 -5.25 -5.02
CA ALA A 38 10.82 -3.99 -4.34
C ALA A 38 9.55 -3.29 -3.86
N LYS A 39 9.48 -2.94 -2.57
CA LYS A 39 8.37 -2.18 -1.98
C LYS A 39 8.02 -0.93 -2.79
N ASN A 40 9.03 -0.10 -3.08
CA ASN A 40 8.80 1.20 -3.72
C ASN A 40 8.32 1.07 -5.17
N ALA A 41 8.69 0.00 -5.87
CA ALA A 41 8.14 -0.32 -7.18
C ALA A 41 6.67 -0.74 -7.06
N ALA A 42 6.35 -1.68 -6.16
CA ALA A 42 5.00 -2.18 -5.95
C ALA A 42 4.01 -1.06 -5.61
N VAL A 43 4.36 -0.15 -4.69
CA VAL A 43 3.47 0.94 -4.26
C VAL A 43 3.24 2.01 -5.34
N ALA A 44 4.05 2.05 -6.38
CA ALA A 44 3.82 2.92 -7.55
C ALA A 44 3.03 2.19 -8.65
N ILE A 45 3.35 0.92 -8.90
CA ILE A 45 2.75 0.13 -9.99
C ILE A 45 1.30 -0.25 -9.67
N ILE A 46 0.98 -0.58 -8.41
CA ILE A 46 -0.39 -0.94 -8.01
C ILE A 46 -1.39 0.19 -8.30
N PRO A 47 -1.17 1.45 -7.89
CA PRO A 47 -2.02 2.56 -8.31
C PRO A 47 -2.07 2.77 -9.82
N ALA A 48 -0.96 2.53 -10.55
CA ALA A 48 -0.92 2.68 -11.99
C ALA A 48 -1.84 1.68 -12.73
N ALA A 49 -2.15 0.53 -12.14
CA ALA A 49 -3.12 -0.42 -12.69
C ALA A 49 -4.50 0.22 -12.87
N LEU A 50 -4.85 1.23 -12.07
CA LEU A 50 -6.10 1.98 -12.21
C LEU A 50 -6.24 2.67 -13.58
N MET A 51 -5.13 3.00 -14.24
CA MET A 51 -5.15 3.67 -15.56
C MET A 51 -5.45 2.70 -16.72
N VAL A 52 -5.43 1.39 -16.47
CA VAL A 52 -5.72 0.37 -17.49
C VAL A 52 -7.21 0.09 -17.50
N ASP A 53 -7.79 0.12 -18.71
CA ASP A 53 -9.16 -0.34 -18.94
C ASP A 53 -9.13 -1.85 -19.22
N GLY A 54 -9.20 -2.65 -18.16
CA GLY A 54 -9.07 -4.09 -18.23
C GLY A 54 -8.32 -4.70 -17.05
N VAL A 55 -7.78 -5.90 -17.25
CA VAL A 55 -7.09 -6.69 -16.24
C VAL A 55 -5.58 -6.49 -16.33
N CYS A 56 -4.99 -6.08 -15.20
CA CYS A 56 -3.55 -6.06 -15.00
C CYS A 56 -3.12 -7.24 -14.12
N ARG A 57 -2.15 -8.03 -14.57
CA ARG A 57 -1.48 -9.03 -13.73
C ARG A 57 -0.14 -8.49 -13.27
N LEU A 58 0.02 -8.41 -11.93
CA LEU A 58 1.24 -7.99 -11.27
C LEU A 58 1.88 -9.18 -10.58
N GLU A 59 3.15 -9.44 -10.91
CA GLU A 59 3.92 -10.55 -10.37
C GLU A 59 5.06 -10.05 -9.49
N ASN A 60 5.58 -10.93 -8.65
CA ASN A 60 6.68 -10.64 -7.72
C ASN A 60 6.38 -9.44 -6.78
N LEU A 61 5.13 -9.33 -6.33
CA LEU A 61 4.77 -8.35 -5.31
C LEU A 61 5.29 -8.78 -3.94
N PRO A 62 5.90 -7.86 -3.17
CA PRO A 62 6.35 -8.17 -1.82
C PRO A 62 5.16 -8.33 -0.87
N GLN A 63 5.25 -9.29 0.05
CA GLN A 63 4.21 -9.54 1.07
C GLN A 63 4.34 -8.55 2.22
N ILE A 64 3.85 -7.34 2.02
CA ILE A 64 3.92 -6.24 2.99
C ILE A 64 2.56 -5.56 3.14
N SER A 65 2.32 -4.97 4.30
CA SER A 65 1.07 -4.28 4.64
C SER A 65 0.71 -3.14 3.67
N ASP A 66 1.70 -2.45 3.11
CA ASP A 66 1.47 -1.35 2.16
C ASP A 66 0.85 -1.86 0.85
N VAL A 67 1.24 -3.03 0.37
CA VAL A 67 0.66 -3.68 -0.82
C VAL A 67 -0.81 -4.02 -0.55
N GLU A 68 -1.10 -4.72 0.54
CA GLU A 68 -2.46 -5.10 0.91
C GLU A 68 -3.37 -3.87 1.11
N MET A 69 -2.84 -2.80 1.70
CA MET A 69 -3.58 -1.56 1.88
C MET A 69 -3.93 -0.91 0.54
N LEU A 70 -3.00 -0.85 -0.42
CA LEU A 70 -3.27 -0.30 -1.75
C LEU A 70 -4.28 -1.16 -2.52
N LEU A 71 -4.17 -2.49 -2.47
CA LEU A 71 -5.15 -3.39 -3.07
C LEU A 71 -6.54 -3.20 -2.45
N THR A 72 -6.60 -2.98 -1.13
CA THR A 72 -7.85 -2.66 -0.43
C THR A 72 -8.44 -1.32 -0.92
N ILE A 73 -7.62 -0.29 -1.08
CA ILE A 73 -8.07 1.01 -1.60
C ILE A 73 -8.60 0.86 -3.03
N LEU A 74 -7.92 0.11 -3.91
CA LEU A 74 -8.39 -0.13 -5.28
C LEU A 74 -9.73 -0.91 -5.29
N ARG A 75 -9.89 -1.89 -4.39
CA ARG A 75 -11.15 -2.62 -4.24
C ARG A 75 -12.30 -1.70 -3.83
N GLU A 76 -12.07 -0.79 -2.89
CA GLU A 76 -13.05 0.22 -2.48
C GLU A 76 -13.38 1.21 -3.62
N LEU A 77 -12.43 1.43 -4.54
CA LEU A 77 -12.66 2.21 -5.76
C LEU A 77 -13.39 1.40 -6.87
N GLY A 78 -13.73 0.14 -6.60
CA GLY A 78 -14.50 -0.71 -7.50
C GLY A 78 -13.67 -1.69 -8.32
N ALA A 79 -12.35 -1.79 -8.13
CA ALA A 79 -11.53 -2.75 -8.84
C ALA A 79 -11.76 -4.18 -8.33
N GLY A 80 -11.84 -5.14 -9.24
CA GLY A 80 -11.79 -6.56 -8.94
C GLY A 80 -10.37 -6.98 -8.56
N ILE A 81 -10.18 -7.57 -7.38
CA ILE A 81 -8.86 -8.02 -6.91
C ILE A 81 -8.87 -9.54 -6.75
N ARG A 82 -7.99 -10.23 -7.46
CA ARG A 82 -7.82 -11.68 -7.39
C ARG A 82 -6.38 -12.05 -7.08
N HIS A 83 -6.13 -12.66 -5.94
CA HIS A 83 -4.84 -13.24 -5.61
C HIS A 83 -4.67 -14.58 -6.33
N ILE A 84 -3.63 -14.72 -7.14
CA ILE A 84 -3.29 -15.95 -7.86
C ILE A 84 -2.40 -16.82 -6.97
N ASP A 85 -1.41 -16.21 -6.36
CA ASP A 85 -0.51 -16.79 -5.37
C ASP A 85 -0.07 -15.72 -4.35
N LYS A 86 0.94 -16.03 -3.54
CA LYS A 86 1.45 -15.13 -2.49
C LYS A 86 2.05 -13.82 -3.03
N SER A 87 2.54 -13.82 -4.26
CA SER A 87 3.26 -12.70 -4.87
C SER A 87 2.64 -12.19 -6.18
N THR A 88 1.54 -12.83 -6.62
CA THR A 88 0.88 -12.53 -7.88
C THR A 88 -0.56 -12.13 -7.66
N VAL A 89 -0.95 -10.98 -8.19
CA VAL A 89 -2.31 -10.44 -8.09
C VAL A 89 -2.79 -9.99 -9.47
N GLU A 90 -4.04 -10.27 -9.77
CA GLU A 90 -4.76 -9.66 -10.89
C GLU A 90 -5.67 -8.56 -10.37
N ILE A 91 -5.62 -7.42 -11.04
CA ILE A 91 -6.39 -6.22 -10.75
C ILE A 91 -7.23 -5.91 -12.00
N ASP A 92 -8.53 -6.06 -11.88
CA ASP A 92 -9.49 -5.76 -12.93
C ASP A 92 -10.09 -4.38 -12.69
N CYS A 93 -9.80 -3.45 -13.58
CA CYS A 93 -10.28 -2.08 -13.52
C CYS A 93 -11.33 -1.78 -14.61
N THR A 94 -11.88 -2.78 -15.30
CA THR A 94 -12.84 -2.61 -16.42
C THR A 94 -14.04 -1.75 -16.01
N ASP A 95 -14.65 -2.05 -14.86
CA ASP A 95 -15.88 -1.38 -14.39
C ASP A 95 -15.62 -0.29 -13.33
N VAL A 96 -14.37 0.15 -13.20
CA VAL A 96 -14.06 1.22 -12.23
C VAL A 96 -14.52 2.56 -12.75
N HIS A 97 -15.40 3.21 -11.99
CA HIS A 97 -15.88 4.55 -12.24
C HIS A 97 -15.34 5.53 -11.21
N PHE A 98 -15.33 6.84 -11.57
CA PHE A 98 -14.92 7.86 -10.61
C PHE A 98 -15.86 7.89 -9.40
N GLN A 99 -15.28 7.75 -8.23
CA GLN A 99 -15.94 7.91 -6.94
C GLN A 99 -14.97 8.48 -5.91
N ASP A 100 -15.51 8.95 -4.81
CA ASP A 100 -14.68 9.48 -3.73
C ASP A 100 -13.80 8.37 -3.16
N ALA A 101 -12.50 8.62 -3.11
CA ALA A 101 -11.56 7.68 -2.56
C ALA A 101 -11.82 7.44 -1.06
N PRO A 102 -11.52 6.24 -0.53
CA PRO A 102 -11.73 5.90 0.89
C PRO A 102 -10.73 6.66 1.77
N PHE A 103 -11.06 7.88 2.14
CA PHE A 103 -10.17 8.82 2.83
C PHE A 103 -9.53 8.24 4.09
N GLU A 104 -10.29 7.48 4.87
CA GLU A 104 -9.78 6.86 6.09
C GLU A 104 -8.69 5.81 5.82
N LEU A 105 -8.75 5.11 4.68
CA LEU A 105 -7.71 4.17 4.27
C LEU A 105 -6.50 4.92 3.69
N MET A 106 -6.74 5.96 2.89
CA MET A 106 -5.66 6.75 2.29
C MET A 106 -4.79 7.44 3.34
N ARG A 107 -5.35 7.85 4.46
CA ARG A 107 -4.61 8.43 5.60
C ARG A 107 -3.66 7.44 6.28
N LYS A 108 -3.89 6.14 6.16
CA LYS A 108 -3.08 5.12 6.82
C LYS A 108 -1.78 4.83 6.09
N ILE A 109 -1.69 5.16 4.81
CA ILE A 109 -0.54 4.86 3.96
C ILE A 109 -0.08 6.10 3.22
N ARG A 110 1.22 6.35 3.27
CA ARG A 110 1.80 7.48 2.54
C ARG A 110 1.70 7.30 1.02
N ALA A 111 1.91 6.09 0.53
CA ALA A 111 1.89 5.79 -0.91
C ALA A 111 0.54 6.09 -1.58
N SER A 112 -0.52 6.41 -0.82
CA SER A 112 -1.82 6.83 -1.37
C SER A 112 -1.73 8.05 -2.31
N TYR A 113 -0.70 8.89 -2.20
CA TYR A 113 -0.54 10.03 -3.10
C TYR A 113 -0.30 9.63 -4.57
N TYR A 114 0.20 8.42 -4.84
CA TYR A 114 0.32 7.91 -6.22
C TYR A 114 -1.03 7.79 -6.93
N LEU A 115 -2.11 7.60 -6.16
CA LEU A 115 -3.47 7.56 -6.71
C LEU A 115 -3.89 8.88 -7.36
N ILE A 116 -3.32 10.02 -6.96
CA ILE A 116 -3.63 11.33 -7.57
C ILE A 116 -3.34 11.26 -9.06
N GLY A 117 -2.14 10.85 -9.44
CA GLY A 117 -1.75 10.75 -10.86
C GLY A 117 -2.58 9.72 -11.62
N ALA A 118 -2.83 8.55 -11.02
CA ALA A 118 -3.62 7.50 -11.63
C ALA A 118 -5.09 7.92 -11.85
N MET A 119 -5.72 8.56 -10.87
CA MET A 119 -7.09 9.08 -10.99
C MET A 119 -7.19 10.22 -12.00
N LEU A 120 -6.23 11.15 -12.02
CA LEU A 120 -6.18 12.22 -13.02
C LEU A 120 -6.03 11.64 -14.43
N GLY A 121 -5.14 10.64 -14.62
CA GLY A 121 -4.92 10.00 -15.91
C GLY A 121 -6.14 9.25 -16.43
N ARG A 122 -6.91 8.60 -15.56
CA ARG A 122 -8.09 7.84 -15.95
C ARG A 122 -9.37 8.68 -16.05
N PHE A 123 -9.60 9.56 -15.07
CA PHE A 123 -10.90 10.24 -14.90
C PHE A 123 -10.83 11.75 -15.16
N GLY A 124 -9.65 12.32 -15.42
CA GLY A 124 -9.48 13.77 -15.52
C GLY A 124 -9.68 14.53 -14.22
N THR A 125 -9.95 13.84 -13.12
CA THR A 125 -10.16 14.43 -11.79
C THR A 125 -9.66 13.49 -10.70
N ALA A 126 -9.22 14.07 -9.57
CA ALA A 126 -8.79 13.32 -8.41
C ALA A 126 -9.19 14.03 -7.12
N LYS A 127 -9.66 13.27 -6.14
CA LYS A 127 -9.84 13.73 -4.76
C LYS A 127 -8.97 12.90 -3.84
N THR A 128 -8.23 13.55 -2.97
CA THR A 128 -7.33 12.88 -2.03
C THR A 128 -7.32 13.56 -0.68
N THR A 129 -6.83 12.86 0.33
CA THR A 129 -6.46 13.46 1.62
C THR A 129 -4.95 13.67 1.68
N MET A 130 -4.51 14.48 2.63
CA MET A 130 -3.08 14.54 2.93
C MET A 130 -2.58 13.14 3.33
N PRO A 131 -1.49 12.65 2.69
CA PRO A 131 -0.96 11.33 2.98
C PRO A 131 -0.55 11.20 4.45
N GLY A 132 -0.94 10.10 5.08
CA GLY A 132 -0.54 9.75 6.43
C GLY A 132 0.64 8.77 6.49
N GLY A 133 0.81 8.12 7.60
CA GLY A 133 1.54 6.85 7.72
C GLY A 133 3.00 6.87 8.15
N CYS A 134 3.73 7.96 8.30
CA CYS A 134 5.10 7.90 8.79
C CYS A 134 5.47 9.07 9.70
N ASN A 135 5.93 8.77 10.93
CA ASN A 135 6.34 9.78 11.91
C ASN A 135 7.74 10.41 11.63
N PHE A 136 8.29 10.22 10.44
CA PHE A 136 9.60 10.79 10.05
C PHE A 136 9.52 12.22 9.52
N GLY A 137 8.62 13.04 10.06
CA GLY A 137 8.48 14.43 9.72
C GLY A 137 7.51 14.72 8.57
N VAL A 138 7.26 16.02 8.35
CA VAL A 138 6.36 16.50 7.31
C VAL A 138 6.97 16.20 5.93
N ARG A 139 6.22 15.51 5.10
CA ARG A 139 6.60 15.25 3.69
C ARG A 139 5.49 15.78 2.80
N PRO A 140 5.50 17.09 2.53
CA PRO A 140 4.44 17.74 1.77
C PRO A 140 4.39 17.22 0.33
N ILE A 141 3.18 17.19 -0.24
CA ILE A 141 2.93 16.91 -1.66
C ILE A 141 2.56 18.20 -2.42
N ASP A 142 2.82 19.36 -1.82
CA ASP A 142 2.51 20.69 -2.34
C ASP A 142 3.12 20.92 -3.72
N GLN A 143 4.34 20.47 -3.96
CA GLN A 143 4.98 20.58 -5.27
C GLN A 143 4.31 19.73 -6.34
N HIS A 144 3.82 18.52 -5.97
CA HIS A 144 3.04 17.69 -6.89
C HIS A 144 1.72 18.38 -7.25
N ILE A 145 1.00 18.92 -6.25
CA ILE A 145 -0.25 19.65 -6.47
C ILE A 145 0.01 20.89 -7.32
N LYS A 146 1.06 21.67 -7.01
CA LYS A 146 1.43 22.86 -7.79
C LYS A 146 1.72 22.51 -9.26
N GLY A 147 2.50 21.44 -9.50
CA GLY A 147 2.79 20.97 -10.85
C GLY A 147 1.54 20.56 -11.62
N MET A 148 0.67 19.76 -11.00
CA MET A 148 -0.58 19.28 -11.61
C MET A 148 -1.59 20.40 -11.84
N THR A 149 -1.57 21.46 -11.03
CA THR A 149 -2.45 22.63 -11.21
C THR A 149 -1.97 23.54 -12.34
N ALA A 150 -0.68 23.49 -12.68
CA ALA A 150 -0.08 24.30 -13.74
C ALA A 150 -0.22 23.66 -15.15
N LEU A 151 -0.61 22.39 -15.22
CA LEU A 151 -0.90 21.65 -16.46
C LEU A 151 -2.36 21.80 -16.88
#